data_7da48641012eda893a9196df51e687d4
#
_entry.id   7da48641012eda893a9196df51e687d4
#
_cell.length_a   1.000
_cell.length_b   1.000
_cell.length_c   1.000
_cell.angle_alpha   90.00
_cell.angle_beta   90.00
_cell.angle_gamma   90.00
#
_symmetry.space_group_name_H-M   'P 1'
#
loop_
_entity.id
_entity.type
_entity.pdbx_description
1 polymer ?
#
loop_
_entity_poly.entity_id
_entity_poly.type
_entity_poly.pdbx_seq_one_letter_code
_entity_poly.pdbx_strand_id
1 'polypeptide(L)'
;MADYRKMWEELGMDVDLHDQLCAVLPQAFGDVFLSQENRPDSMDYYNMVVADIHGIRPAELIEHQKKGGKVFGTFCVYVPDEIVFAADAIATGLCGGSQFWVPGGEKVLPANTCPLIKASVLSLIHI
;
A
#
# COMPACT_ATOMS: atom_id res chain seq x y z
N MET A 1 2.15 -10.11 17.82
CA MET A 1 2.18 -9.63 16.44
C MET A 1 2.26 -10.88 15.57
N ALA A 2 1.40 -11.03 14.57
CA ALA A 2 1.46 -12.19 13.69
C ALA A 2 2.78 -12.13 12.90
N ASP A 3 3.38 -13.30 12.68
CA ASP A 3 4.59 -13.40 11.87
C ASP A 3 4.19 -13.51 10.39
N TYR A 4 4.32 -12.39 9.66
CA TYR A 4 4.02 -12.32 8.24
C TYR A 4 5.25 -12.59 7.35
N ARG A 5 6.43 -12.85 7.93
CA ARG A 5 7.69 -12.96 7.19
C ARG A 5 7.61 -13.96 6.05
N LYS A 6 7.09 -15.15 6.33
CA LYS A 6 6.92 -16.18 5.31
C LYS A 6 6.01 -15.75 4.16
N MET A 7 4.92 -15.04 4.48
CA MET A 7 4.01 -14.49 3.47
C MET A 7 4.73 -13.46 2.57
N TRP A 8 5.53 -12.58 3.15
CA TRP A 8 6.29 -11.59 2.39
C TRP A 8 7.34 -12.22 1.47
N GLU A 9 8.05 -13.23 1.94
CA GLU A 9 9.01 -14.01 1.14
C GLU A 9 8.31 -14.71 -0.04
N GLU A 10 7.16 -15.34 0.19
CA GLU A 10 6.35 -15.98 -0.86
C GLU A 10 5.82 -14.97 -1.90
N LEU A 11 5.61 -13.73 -1.51
CA LEU A 11 5.23 -12.62 -2.40
C LEU A 11 6.43 -11.98 -3.13
N GLY A 12 7.66 -12.41 -2.84
CA GLY A 12 8.88 -11.88 -3.46
C GLY A 12 9.37 -10.57 -2.87
N MET A 13 8.94 -10.21 -1.65
CA MET A 13 9.43 -9.01 -0.97
C MET A 13 10.89 -9.21 -0.53
N ASP A 14 11.72 -8.19 -0.72
CA ASP A 14 13.06 -8.11 -0.11
C ASP A 14 12.89 -7.84 1.38
N VAL A 15 12.89 -8.92 2.18
CA VAL A 15 12.61 -8.85 3.61
C VAL A 15 13.74 -8.17 4.38
N ASP A 16 14.97 -8.26 3.91
CA ASP A 16 16.11 -7.60 4.57
C ASP A 16 16.04 -6.08 4.38
N LEU A 17 15.69 -5.61 3.18
CA LEU A 17 15.44 -4.19 2.93
C LEU A 17 14.21 -3.70 3.70
N HIS A 18 13.15 -4.50 3.75
CA HIS A 18 11.96 -4.22 4.55
C HIS A 18 12.31 -4.02 6.05
N ASP A 19 13.10 -4.92 6.63
CA ASP A 19 13.50 -4.83 8.03
C ASP A 19 14.35 -3.59 8.31
N GLN A 20 15.27 -3.23 7.39
CA GLN A 20 16.05 -1.99 7.49
C GLN A 20 15.16 -0.74 7.47
N LEU A 21 14.19 -0.69 6.57
CA LEU A 21 13.23 0.42 6.49
C LEU A 21 12.35 0.49 7.74
N CYS A 22 11.85 -0.65 8.22
CA CYS A 22 11.05 -0.74 9.44
C CYS A 22 11.82 -0.35 10.70
N ALA A 23 13.15 -0.43 10.71
CA ALA A 23 13.96 0.04 11.82
C ALA A 23 14.02 1.58 11.90
N VAL A 24 13.93 2.27 10.77
CA VAL A 24 14.01 3.74 10.68
C VAL A 24 12.63 4.41 10.73
N LEU A 25 11.64 3.81 10.11
CA LEU A 25 10.30 4.39 9.97
C LEU A 25 9.60 4.74 11.30
N PRO A 26 9.69 3.94 12.39
CA PRO A 26 9.02 4.27 13.65
C PRO A 26 9.50 5.58 14.26
N GLN A 27 10.80 5.88 14.16
CA GLN A 27 11.34 7.14 14.64
C GLN A 27 10.86 8.30 13.78
N ALA A 28 10.98 8.19 12.46
CA ALA A 28 10.51 9.22 11.53
C ALA A 28 9.00 9.47 11.69
N PHE A 29 8.21 8.43 11.87
CA PHE A 29 6.77 8.53 12.12
C PHE A 29 6.48 9.20 13.47
N GLY A 30 7.22 8.83 14.51
CA GLY A 30 7.15 9.45 15.83
C GLY A 30 7.44 10.95 15.76
N ASP A 31 8.53 11.32 15.13
CA ASP A 31 9.00 12.71 15.05
C ASP A 31 8.07 13.61 14.22
N VAL A 32 7.49 13.08 13.16
CA VAL A 32 6.65 13.87 12.23
C VAL A 32 5.17 13.86 12.61
N PHE A 33 4.64 12.73 13.04
CA PHE A 33 3.20 12.56 13.26
C PHE A 33 2.80 12.48 14.72
N LEU A 34 3.47 11.64 15.52
CA LEU A 34 3.05 11.43 16.91
C LEU A 34 3.46 12.57 17.85
N SER A 35 4.49 13.33 17.50
CA SER A 35 4.93 14.51 18.25
C SER A 35 4.02 15.73 18.09
N GLN A 36 3.07 15.68 17.13
CA GLN A 36 2.16 16.81 16.89
C GLN A 36 1.24 17.03 18.08
N GLU A 37 1.20 18.26 18.56
CA GLU A 37 0.21 18.71 19.54
C GLU A 37 -1.20 18.81 18.89
N ASN A 38 -2.25 18.67 19.68
CA ASN A 38 -3.65 18.80 19.24
C ASN A 38 -4.10 17.80 18.14
N ARG A 39 -3.55 16.59 18.14
CA ARG A 39 -4.06 15.52 17.27
C ARG A 39 -5.44 15.07 17.74
N PRO A 40 -6.42 14.90 16.82
CA PRO A 40 -7.69 14.27 17.15
C PRO A 40 -7.49 12.81 17.61
N ASP A 41 -8.18 12.37 18.65
CA ASP A 41 -8.11 10.98 19.16
C ASP A 41 -8.45 9.95 18.08
N SER A 42 -9.33 10.30 17.13
CA SER A 42 -9.69 9.45 15.98
C SER A 42 -8.52 9.11 15.05
N MET A 43 -7.41 9.85 15.12
CA MET A 43 -6.20 9.54 14.33
C MET A 43 -5.49 8.26 14.77
N ASP A 44 -5.76 7.75 15.97
CA ASP A 44 -5.16 6.51 16.47
C ASP A 44 -5.52 5.30 15.60
N TYR A 45 -6.74 5.26 15.08
CA TYR A 45 -7.14 4.23 14.12
C TYR A 45 -6.28 4.25 12.86
N TYR A 46 -6.06 5.41 12.26
CA TYR A 46 -5.23 5.55 11.07
C TYR A 46 -3.76 5.24 11.34
N ASN A 47 -3.24 5.60 12.51
CA ASN A 47 -1.89 5.23 12.93
C ASN A 47 -1.71 3.71 12.96
N MET A 48 -2.69 2.99 13.51
CA MET A 48 -2.67 1.52 13.56
C MET A 48 -2.70 0.91 12.14
N VAL A 49 -3.55 1.43 11.25
CA VAL A 49 -3.66 0.94 9.87
C VAL A 49 -2.35 1.17 9.10
N VAL A 50 -1.75 2.36 9.25
CA VAL A 50 -0.48 2.70 8.57
C VAL A 50 0.70 1.89 9.12
N ALA A 51 0.70 1.60 10.42
CA ALA A 51 1.77 0.82 11.05
C ALA A 51 1.80 -0.65 10.60
N ASP A 52 0.69 -1.18 10.08
CA ASP A 52 0.59 -2.59 9.65
C ASP A 52 0.11 -2.75 8.20
N ILE A 53 0.45 -1.81 7.34
CA ILE A 53 0.01 -1.77 5.94
C ILE A 53 0.48 -3.00 5.13
N HIS A 54 1.60 -3.62 5.50
CA HIS A 54 2.16 -4.78 4.82
C HIS A 54 1.72 -6.12 5.43
N GLY A 55 0.98 -6.11 6.53
CA GLY A 55 0.59 -7.31 7.26
C GLY A 55 -0.90 -7.66 7.10
N ILE A 56 -1.76 -6.97 7.83
CA ILE A 56 -3.18 -7.31 7.93
C ILE A 56 -3.86 -7.32 6.56
N ARG A 57 -3.74 -6.24 5.79
CA ARG A 57 -4.47 -6.11 4.53
C ARG A 57 -4.01 -7.11 3.45
N PRO A 58 -2.71 -7.30 3.17
CA PRO A 58 -2.26 -8.36 2.27
C PRO A 58 -2.73 -9.75 2.71
N ALA A 59 -2.69 -10.05 4.01
CA ALA A 59 -3.13 -11.35 4.52
C ALA A 59 -4.64 -11.59 4.26
N GLU A 60 -5.48 -10.59 4.50
CA GLU A 60 -6.92 -10.65 4.19
C GLU A 60 -7.19 -10.91 2.70
N LEU A 61 -6.48 -10.21 1.81
CA LEU A 61 -6.62 -10.35 0.37
C LEU A 61 -6.21 -11.75 -0.10
N ILE A 62 -5.09 -12.27 0.42
CA ILE A 62 -4.62 -13.62 0.12
C ILE A 62 -5.60 -14.68 0.62
N GLU A 63 -6.13 -14.51 1.83
CA GLU A 63 -7.11 -15.44 2.38
C GLU A 63 -8.40 -15.45 1.55
N HIS A 64 -8.86 -14.26 1.10
CA HIS A 64 -10.02 -14.15 0.22
C HIS A 64 -9.77 -14.88 -1.12
N GLN A 65 -8.60 -14.71 -1.74
CA GLN A 65 -8.23 -15.43 -2.96
C GLN A 65 -8.17 -16.94 -2.75
N LYS A 66 -7.61 -17.41 -1.64
CA LYS A 66 -7.55 -18.86 -1.30
C LYS A 66 -8.94 -19.48 -1.16
N LYS A 67 -9.94 -18.69 -0.77
CA LYS A 67 -11.36 -19.10 -0.70
C LYS A 67 -12.08 -19.03 -2.07
N GLY A 68 -11.36 -18.71 -3.15
CA GLY A 68 -11.92 -18.57 -4.50
C GLY A 68 -12.47 -17.17 -4.81
N GLY A 69 -12.31 -16.21 -3.89
CA GLY A 69 -12.70 -14.82 -4.11
C GLY A 69 -11.79 -14.10 -5.11
N LYS A 70 -12.28 -12.98 -5.64
CA LYS A 70 -11.55 -12.13 -6.59
C LYS A 70 -11.06 -10.88 -5.92
N VAL A 71 -9.86 -10.45 -6.28
CA VAL A 71 -9.28 -9.17 -5.83
C VAL A 71 -8.94 -8.35 -7.06
N PHE A 72 -9.42 -7.10 -7.09
CA PHE A 72 -9.13 -6.14 -8.16
C PHE A 72 -8.24 -5.03 -7.63
N GLY A 73 -7.06 -4.89 -8.25
CA GLY A 73 -6.22 -3.72 -8.06
C GLY A 73 -6.74 -2.55 -8.90
N THR A 74 -7.01 -1.43 -8.27
CA THR A 74 -7.54 -0.22 -8.93
C THR A 74 -6.51 0.90 -8.90
N PHE A 75 -6.32 1.56 -10.04
CA PHE A 75 -5.53 2.79 -10.08
C PHE A 75 -6.42 3.96 -9.72
N CYS A 76 -6.12 4.59 -8.57
CA CYS A 76 -6.86 5.71 -8.04
C CYS A 76 -8.33 5.39 -7.67
N VAL A 77 -9.02 6.37 -7.11
CA VAL A 77 -10.41 6.28 -6.63
C VAL A 77 -11.47 6.41 -7.75
N TYR A 78 -11.06 6.42 -9.00
CA TYR A 78 -11.99 6.58 -10.13
C TYR A 78 -12.74 5.30 -10.51
N VAL A 79 -12.30 4.15 -10.04
CA VAL A 79 -13.03 2.90 -10.23
C VAL A 79 -14.07 2.79 -9.13
N PRO A 80 -15.36 2.75 -9.45
CA PRO A 80 -16.41 2.62 -8.44
C PRO A 80 -16.30 1.27 -7.72
N ASP A 81 -16.06 1.30 -6.42
CA ASP A 81 -15.95 0.08 -5.59
C ASP A 81 -17.24 -0.74 -5.64
N GLU A 82 -18.39 -0.08 -5.83
CA GLU A 82 -19.69 -0.71 -5.94
C GLU A 82 -19.78 -1.71 -7.10
N ILE A 83 -19.11 -1.44 -8.22
CA ILE A 83 -19.06 -2.38 -9.36
C ILE A 83 -18.24 -3.61 -9.00
N VAL A 84 -17.12 -3.41 -8.28
CA VAL A 84 -16.26 -4.49 -7.81
C VAL A 84 -17.02 -5.37 -6.80
N PHE A 85 -17.70 -4.74 -5.85
CA PHE A 85 -18.53 -5.46 -4.87
C PHE A 85 -19.71 -6.20 -5.51
N ALA A 86 -20.35 -5.62 -6.53
CA ALA A 86 -21.41 -6.30 -7.28
C ALA A 86 -20.92 -7.55 -8.03
N ALA A 87 -19.62 -7.63 -8.32
CA ALA A 87 -18.97 -8.80 -8.89
C ALA A 87 -18.48 -9.82 -7.85
N ASP A 88 -18.89 -9.66 -6.58
CA ASP A 88 -18.43 -10.46 -5.44
C ASP A 88 -16.88 -10.46 -5.31
N ALA A 89 -16.32 -9.26 -5.39
CA ALA A 89 -14.88 -9.07 -5.35
C ALA A 89 -14.47 -7.98 -4.34
N ILE A 90 -13.20 -7.96 -3.98
CA ILE A 90 -12.61 -6.93 -3.13
C ILE A 90 -11.80 -5.96 -3.99
N ALA A 91 -12.06 -4.66 -3.85
CA ALA A 91 -11.23 -3.60 -4.42
C ALA A 91 -10.04 -3.30 -3.50
N THR A 92 -8.86 -3.11 -4.09
CA THR A 92 -7.69 -2.60 -3.40
C THR A 92 -6.99 -1.54 -4.24
N GLY A 93 -6.68 -0.39 -3.63
CA GLY A 93 -5.99 0.69 -4.32
C GLY A 93 -4.51 0.34 -4.57
N LEU A 94 -4.07 0.45 -5.82
CA LEU A 94 -2.67 0.36 -6.20
C LEU A 94 -2.07 1.76 -6.11
N CYS A 95 -1.41 2.07 -4.99
CA CYS A 95 -0.89 3.39 -4.74
C CYS A 95 0.61 3.36 -4.49
N GLY A 96 1.40 3.86 -5.43
CA GLY A 96 2.85 3.97 -5.29
C GLY A 96 3.29 5.06 -4.31
N GLY A 97 2.44 6.05 -4.05
CA GLY A 97 2.56 7.06 -2.97
C GLY A 97 3.80 7.95 -2.96
N SER A 98 4.88 7.61 -3.63
CA SER A 98 6.15 8.31 -3.57
C SER A 98 6.45 9.13 -4.83
N GLN A 99 6.79 10.40 -4.66
CA GLN A 99 7.25 11.26 -5.75
C GLN A 99 8.57 10.78 -6.38
N PHE A 100 9.35 9.99 -5.67
CA PHE A 100 10.61 9.42 -6.19
C PHE A 100 10.41 8.66 -7.51
N TRP A 101 9.29 7.99 -7.66
CA TRP A 101 8.99 7.18 -8.84
C TRP A 101 8.44 7.96 -10.04
N VAL A 102 7.98 9.20 -9.84
CA VAL A 102 7.31 10.00 -10.88
C VAL A 102 8.19 10.24 -12.12
N PRO A 103 9.48 10.66 -11.98
CA PRO A 103 10.34 10.89 -13.15
C PRO A 103 10.59 9.62 -13.99
N GLY A 104 10.62 8.46 -13.35
CA GLY A 104 10.70 7.18 -14.06
C GLY A 104 9.42 6.85 -14.80
N GLY A 105 8.28 7.11 -14.19
CA GLY A 105 6.96 6.93 -14.80
C GLY A 105 6.75 7.79 -16.04
N GLU A 106 7.36 8.97 -16.10
CA GLU A 106 7.31 9.88 -17.26
C GLU A 106 8.03 9.35 -18.51
N LYS A 107 8.87 8.34 -18.35
CA LYS A 107 9.52 7.66 -19.51
C LYS A 107 8.57 6.71 -20.23
N VAL A 108 7.51 6.26 -19.56
CA VAL A 108 6.56 5.25 -20.09
C VAL A 108 5.15 5.82 -20.26
N LEU A 109 4.80 6.84 -19.50
CA LEU A 109 3.46 7.45 -19.50
C LEU A 109 3.54 8.90 -19.99
N PRO A 110 2.46 9.41 -20.61
CA PRO A 110 2.38 10.81 -21.02
C PRO A 110 2.62 11.79 -19.87
N ALA A 111 3.25 12.93 -20.16
CA ALA A 111 3.59 13.94 -19.16
C ALA A 111 2.36 14.48 -18.39
N ASN A 112 1.19 14.50 -19.01
CA ASN A 112 -0.07 14.95 -18.40
C ASN A 112 -0.78 13.87 -17.57
N THR A 113 -0.21 12.66 -17.45
CA THR A 113 -0.76 11.63 -16.55
C THR A 113 -0.59 12.04 -15.09
N CYS A 114 -1.59 11.73 -14.27
CA CYS A 114 -1.56 11.98 -12.83
C CYS A 114 -0.26 11.44 -12.19
N PRO A 115 0.45 12.24 -11.37
CA PRO A 115 1.68 11.80 -10.72
C PRO A 115 1.51 10.54 -9.86
N LEU A 116 0.36 10.37 -9.22
CA LEU A 116 0.06 9.18 -8.42
C LEU A 116 0.02 7.91 -9.29
N ILE A 117 -0.59 8.00 -10.47
CA ILE A 117 -0.62 6.87 -11.43
C ILE A 117 0.79 6.58 -11.94
N LYS A 118 1.57 7.60 -12.28
CA LYS A 118 2.98 7.43 -12.70
C LYS A 118 3.79 6.70 -11.63
N ALA A 119 3.66 7.13 -10.37
CA ALA A 119 4.34 6.50 -9.24
C ALA A 119 3.89 5.05 -9.05
N SER A 120 2.60 4.77 -9.15
CA SER A 120 2.05 3.43 -8.98
C SER A 120 2.51 2.48 -10.08
N VAL A 121 2.48 2.92 -11.34
CA VAL A 121 2.93 2.10 -12.48
C VAL A 121 4.41 1.75 -12.34
N LEU A 122 5.26 2.74 -12.04
CA LEU A 122 6.68 2.49 -11.90
C LEU A 122 7.01 1.61 -10.68
N SER A 123 6.35 1.83 -9.56
CA SER A 123 6.49 0.98 -8.38
C SER A 123 6.16 -0.49 -8.68
N LEU A 124 5.11 -0.75 -9.47
CA LEU A 124 4.74 -2.10 -9.88
C LEU A 124 5.70 -2.74 -10.90
N ILE A 125 6.30 -1.94 -11.79
CA ILE A 125 7.26 -2.44 -12.78
C ILE A 125 8.58 -2.86 -12.11
N HIS A 126 8.93 -2.26 -10.97
CA HIS A 126 10.17 -2.53 -10.25
C HIS A 126 10.02 -3.50 -9.06
N ILE A 127 8.83 -4.03 -8.85
CA ILE A 127 8.61 -5.17 -7.97
C ILE A 127 8.83 -6.45 -8.78
#